data_4c88536814abc9ad5f97a6be077d7ff9
#
_entry.id   4c88536814abc9ad5f97a6be077d7ff9
#
_cell.length_a   1.000
_cell.length_b   1.000
_cell.length_c   1.000
_cell.angle_alpha   90.00
_cell.angle_beta   90.00
_cell.angle_gamma   90.00
#
_symmetry.space_group_name_H-M   'P 1'
#
loop_
_entity.id
_entity.type
_entity.pdbx_description
1 polymer ?
#
loop_
_entity_poly.entity_id
_entity_poly.type
_entity_poly.pdbx_seq_one_letter_code
_entity_poly.pdbx_strand_id
1 'polypeptide(L)'
;IKKALAGSVLLKETLPVVPFFNAGPLIAANIKIVPFQNGSGVRALTQYAQYSAPINNREMFYHFQGLTSDNNYYVIAILPITAPILPEDEKAEATVPEGGVPIPTDIGPNEVYYISVTEKLNSLAPDAYVPSLNALDALIQSILVTNP
;
A
#
# COMPACT_ATOMS: atom_id res chain seq x y z
N ILE A 1 -8.80 11.55 3.76
CA ILE A 1 -9.74 10.61 3.11
C ILE A 1 -10.70 11.38 2.19
N LYS A 2 -11.52 12.31 2.68
CA LYS A 2 -12.48 13.08 1.86
C LYS A 2 -11.84 13.71 0.61
N LYS A 3 -10.64 14.30 0.74
CA LYS A 3 -9.86 14.81 -0.39
C LYS A 3 -9.49 13.73 -1.40
N ALA A 4 -9.04 12.57 -0.94
CA ALA A 4 -8.69 11.45 -1.81
C ALA A 4 -9.92 10.88 -2.53
N LEU A 5 -11.06 10.77 -1.85
CA LEU A 5 -12.30 10.29 -2.46
C LEU A 5 -12.92 11.28 -3.45
N ALA A 6 -12.68 12.58 -3.28
CA ALA A 6 -13.20 13.63 -4.17
C ALA A 6 -12.27 13.92 -5.36
N GLY A 7 -11.02 13.46 -5.33
CA GLY A 7 -10.03 13.71 -6.36
C GLY A 7 -10.21 12.81 -7.58
N SER A 8 -9.94 13.37 -8.76
CA SER A 8 -9.93 12.59 -10.02
C SER A 8 -8.63 11.80 -10.22
N VAL A 9 -7.57 12.14 -9.50
CA VAL A 9 -6.26 11.49 -9.56
C VAL A 9 -5.79 11.15 -8.14
N LEU A 10 -5.49 9.89 -7.93
CA LEU A 10 -4.97 9.38 -6.66
C LEU A 10 -3.43 9.30 -6.75
N LEU A 11 -2.75 10.08 -5.94
CA LEU A 11 -1.28 10.14 -5.86
C LEU A 11 -0.83 9.83 -4.43
N LYS A 12 0.42 9.43 -4.27
CA LYS A 12 1.04 9.18 -2.96
C LYS A 12 0.84 10.37 -2.00
N GLU A 13 1.02 11.57 -2.49
CA GLU A 13 0.93 12.82 -1.73
C GLU A 13 -0.50 13.16 -1.29
N THR A 14 -1.51 12.57 -1.92
CA THR A 14 -2.93 12.78 -1.58
C THR A 14 -3.49 11.72 -0.65
N LEU A 15 -2.72 10.65 -0.40
CA LEU A 15 -3.16 9.59 0.50
C LEU A 15 -3.13 10.05 1.96
N PRO A 16 -4.09 9.60 2.77
CA PRO A 16 -4.02 9.82 4.20
C PRO A 16 -2.87 9.01 4.79
N VAL A 17 -2.09 9.62 5.68
CA VAL A 17 -1.04 8.92 6.44
C VAL A 17 -1.66 7.90 7.40
N VAL A 18 -0.94 6.81 7.64
CA VAL A 18 -1.33 5.83 8.65
C VAL A 18 -1.15 6.46 10.02
N PRO A 19 -2.23 6.57 10.82
CA PRO A 19 -2.13 7.15 12.14
C PRO A 19 -1.24 6.30 13.06
N PHE A 20 -0.56 6.97 13.99
CA PHE A 20 0.33 6.37 15.00
C PHE A 20 1.65 5.78 14.47
N PHE A 21 1.91 5.81 13.18
CA PHE A 21 3.21 5.44 12.63
C PHE A 21 4.16 6.65 12.71
N ASN A 22 5.26 6.48 13.44
CA ASN A 22 6.34 7.48 13.50
C ASN A 22 7.31 7.29 12.31
N ALA A 23 6.77 7.26 11.11
CA ALA A 23 7.49 7.06 9.85
C ALA A 23 6.67 7.61 8.69
N GLY A 24 7.27 7.73 7.52
CA GLY A 24 6.60 8.15 6.29
C GLY A 24 6.55 7.05 5.22
N PRO A 25 5.61 7.15 4.26
CA PRO A 25 5.51 6.20 3.17
C PRO A 25 6.67 6.37 2.19
N LEU A 26 7.40 5.29 1.93
CA LEU A 26 8.43 5.24 0.88
C LEU A 26 7.81 5.15 -0.50
N ILE A 27 6.79 4.30 -0.65
CA ILE A 27 6.03 4.08 -1.89
C ILE A 27 4.53 4.12 -1.64
N ALA A 28 3.78 4.26 -2.74
CA ALA A 28 2.35 3.98 -2.78
C ALA A 28 2.01 3.36 -4.15
N ALA A 29 1.81 2.06 -4.18
CA ALA A 29 1.48 1.32 -5.39
C ALA A 29 0.02 0.83 -5.36
N ASN A 30 -0.52 0.53 -6.54
CA ASN A 30 -1.87 -0.01 -6.70
C ASN A 30 -2.94 0.82 -5.96
N ILE A 31 -2.85 2.14 -6.05
CA ILE A 31 -3.82 3.04 -5.40
C ILE A 31 -5.19 2.87 -6.04
N LYS A 32 -6.22 2.65 -5.22
CA LYS A 32 -7.58 2.42 -5.71
C LYS A 32 -8.62 2.86 -4.68
N ILE A 33 -9.75 3.37 -5.14
CA ILE A 33 -10.93 3.53 -4.30
C ILE A 33 -11.63 2.18 -4.20
N VAL A 34 -11.90 1.74 -2.97
CA VAL A 34 -12.60 0.49 -2.67
C VAL A 34 -13.83 0.83 -1.83
N PRO A 35 -15.04 0.51 -2.31
CA PRO A 35 -16.25 0.65 -1.51
C PRO A 35 -16.32 -0.47 -0.47
N PHE A 36 -17.04 -0.22 0.62
CA PHE A 36 -17.54 -1.23 1.54
C PHE A 36 -19.05 -1.01 1.75
N GLN A 37 -19.75 -1.89 2.45
CA GLN A 37 -21.21 -1.95 2.38
C GLN A 37 -21.91 -0.61 2.68
N ASN A 38 -21.39 0.19 3.60
CA ASN A 38 -21.95 1.49 3.94
C ASN A 38 -20.93 2.63 3.94
N GLY A 39 -19.96 2.57 3.03
CA GLY A 39 -18.96 3.61 2.89
C GLY A 39 -17.98 3.35 1.76
N SER A 40 -16.90 4.11 1.74
CA SER A 40 -15.81 3.94 0.78
C SER A 40 -14.50 4.46 1.34
N GLY A 41 -13.41 3.97 0.79
CA GLY A 41 -12.07 4.38 1.17
C GLY A 41 -11.08 4.27 0.04
N VAL A 42 -9.84 4.61 0.33
CA VAL A 42 -8.70 4.45 -0.57
C VAL A 42 -7.78 3.37 -0.01
N ARG A 43 -7.31 2.49 -0.88
CA ARG A 43 -6.27 1.52 -0.57
C ARG A 43 -5.02 1.77 -1.39
N ALA A 44 -3.88 1.39 -0.81
CA ALA A 44 -2.59 1.36 -1.48
C ALA A 44 -1.72 0.25 -0.90
N LEU A 45 -0.74 -0.21 -1.66
CA LEU A 45 0.38 -0.97 -1.13
C LEU A 45 1.48 0.01 -0.76
N THR A 46 2.02 -0.10 0.44
CA THR A 46 3.00 0.85 0.97
C THR A 46 3.99 0.17 1.91
N GLN A 47 5.10 0.82 2.13
CA GLN A 47 6.06 0.54 3.19
C GLN A 47 6.43 1.85 3.87
N TYR A 48 6.49 1.86 5.18
CA TYR A 48 6.82 3.02 5.99
C TYR A 48 8.20 2.86 6.60
N ALA A 49 9.02 3.91 6.55
CA ALA A 49 10.31 3.96 7.24
C ALA A 49 10.67 5.38 7.66
N GLN A 50 11.63 5.50 8.58
CA GLN A 50 12.27 6.76 8.98
C GLN A 50 13.54 7.05 8.19
N TYR A 51 13.94 6.13 7.33
CA TYR A 51 15.15 6.19 6.51
C TYR A 51 14.88 5.58 5.13
N SER A 52 15.78 5.80 4.20
CA SER A 52 15.71 5.21 2.86
C SER A 52 16.05 3.72 2.92
N ALA A 53 15.02 2.88 2.93
CA ALA A 53 15.12 1.43 3.03
C ALA A 53 14.75 0.74 1.71
N PRO A 54 15.31 -0.47 1.42
CA PRO A 54 14.83 -1.30 0.33
C PRO A 54 13.37 -1.70 0.54
N ILE A 55 12.59 -1.67 -0.52
CA ILE A 55 11.22 -2.18 -0.47
C ILE A 55 11.28 -3.71 -0.45
N ASN A 56 10.57 -4.33 0.51
CA ASN A 56 10.63 -5.75 0.78
C ASN A 56 9.30 -6.32 1.27
N ASN A 57 9.17 -7.65 1.21
CA ASN A 57 7.94 -8.37 1.55
C ASN A 57 7.61 -8.37 3.06
N ARG A 58 8.62 -8.19 3.91
CA ARG A 58 8.43 -8.17 5.36
C ARG A 58 7.77 -6.88 5.84
N GLU A 59 8.10 -5.75 5.21
CA GLU A 59 7.69 -4.42 5.64
C GLU A 59 6.54 -3.85 4.79
N MET A 60 6.33 -4.36 3.57
CA MET A 60 5.21 -3.94 2.72
C MET A 60 3.88 -4.42 3.28
N PHE A 61 2.87 -3.58 3.21
CA PHE A 61 1.52 -3.93 3.65
C PHE A 61 0.44 -3.32 2.75
N TYR A 62 -0.72 -3.97 2.74
CA TYR A 62 -1.96 -3.44 2.20
C TYR A 62 -2.55 -2.46 3.22
N HIS A 63 -2.77 -1.24 2.79
CA HIS A 63 -3.27 -0.16 3.60
C HIS A 63 -4.61 0.31 3.05
N PHE A 64 -5.64 0.37 3.88
CA PHE A 64 -6.95 0.92 3.54
C PHE A 64 -7.37 1.93 4.60
N GLN A 65 -7.92 3.07 4.15
CA GLN A 65 -8.58 4.05 5.01
C GLN A 65 -9.87 4.52 4.35
N GLY A 66 -10.97 4.43 5.09
CA GLY A 66 -12.29 4.78 4.59
C GLY A 66 -13.16 5.49 5.60
N LEU A 67 -14.28 6.02 5.12
CA LEU A 67 -15.33 6.65 5.92
C LEU A 67 -16.67 6.03 5.56
N THR A 68 -17.53 5.87 6.57
CA THR A 68 -18.95 5.58 6.32
C THR A 68 -19.61 6.73 5.56
N SER A 69 -20.68 6.45 4.83
CA SER A 69 -21.39 7.43 4.00
C SER A 69 -21.94 8.60 4.80
N ASP A 70 -22.28 8.38 6.08
CA ASP A 70 -22.68 9.41 7.03
C ASP A 70 -21.51 10.18 7.66
N ASN A 71 -20.27 9.78 7.37
CA ASN A 71 -19.02 10.30 7.92
C ASN A 71 -18.85 10.15 9.45
N ASN A 72 -19.61 9.29 10.09
CA ASN A 72 -19.55 9.11 11.54
C ASN A 72 -18.44 8.13 11.97
N TYR A 73 -18.06 7.21 11.08
CA TYR A 73 -17.05 6.19 11.40
C TYR A 73 -15.92 6.20 10.40
N TYR A 74 -14.73 6.05 10.95
CA TYR A 74 -13.49 5.89 10.24
C TYR A 74 -13.06 4.42 10.29
N VAL A 75 -12.78 3.85 9.13
CA VAL A 75 -12.31 2.47 8.97
C VAL A 75 -10.86 2.50 8.53
N ILE A 76 -10.00 1.76 9.23
CA ILE A 76 -8.63 1.52 8.83
C ILE A 76 -8.36 0.02 8.80
N ALA A 77 -7.67 -0.46 7.77
CA ALA A 77 -7.14 -1.81 7.70
C ALA A 77 -5.66 -1.78 7.28
N ILE A 78 -4.85 -2.54 7.98
CA ILE A 78 -3.44 -2.79 7.68
C ILE A 78 -3.28 -4.30 7.63
N LEU A 79 -3.02 -4.84 6.44
CA LEU A 79 -3.01 -6.27 6.20
C LEU A 79 -1.68 -6.68 5.56
N PRO A 80 -1.11 -7.83 5.93
CA PRO A 80 0.10 -8.33 5.30
C PRO A 80 -0.15 -8.69 3.83
N ILE A 81 0.82 -8.40 2.99
CA ILE A 81 0.81 -8.78 1.57
C ILE A 81 2.23 -8.90 1.07
N THR A 82 2.47 -9.86 0.17
CA THR A 82 3.75 -10.05 -0.48
C THR A 82 3.62 -9.97 -1.99
N ALA A 83 4.72 -9.62 -2.66
CA ALA A 83 4.83 -9.59 -4.12
C ALA A 83 6.02 -10.45 -4.58
N PRO A 84 5.90 -11.19 -5.69
CA PRO A 84 6.94 -12.13 -6.13
C PRO A 84 8.23 -11.47 -6.59
N ILE A 85 8.21 -10.16 -6.83
CA ILE A 85 9.35 -9.37 -7.32
C ILE A 85 10.16 -8.67 -6.22
N LEU A 86 9.73 -8.77 -4.97
CA LEU A 86 10.39 -8.12 -3.85
C LEU A 86 11.28 -9.09 -3.08
N PRO A 87 12.43 -8.64 -2.55
CA PRO A 87 13.20 -9.42 -1.59
C PRO A 87 12.38 -9.72 -0.33
N GLU A 88 12.80 -10.73 0.41
CA GLU A 88 12.09 -11.15 1.63
C GLU A 88 12.13 -10.08 2.72
N ASP A 89 13.31 -9.52 2.97
CA ASP A 89 13.55 -8.49 3.98
C ASP A 89 14.63 -7.48 3.52
N GLU A 90 15.05 -6.58 4.39
CA GLU A 90 16.06 -5.55 4.10
C GLU A 90 17.51 -5.98 4.34
N LYS A 91 17.76 -7.24 4.70
CA LYS A 91 19.11 -7.71 5.01
C LYS A 91 20.01 -7.72 3.78
N ALA A 92 21.32 -7.52 4.00
CA ALA A 92 22.30 -7.45 2.92
C ALA A 92 22.39 -8.75 2.10
N GLU A 93 22.07 -9.89 2.70
CA GLU A 93 22.04 -11.20 2.05
C GLU A 93 20.71 -11.49 1.31
N ALA A 94 19.70 -10.66 1.50
CA ALA A 94 18.42 -10.85 0.81
C ALA A 94 18.60 -10.64 -0.71
N THR A 95 18.16 -11.62 -1.48
CA THR A 95 18.25 -11.56 -2.94
C THR A 95 16.99 -10.97 -3.55
N VAL A 96 17.18 -10.09 -4.54
CA VAL A 96 16.08 -9.59 -5.35
C VAL A 96 15.66 -10.70 -6.32
N PRO A 97 14.39 -11.13 -6.31
CA PRO A 97 13.91 -12.13 -7.26
C PRO A 97 13.98 -11.66 -8.70
N GLU A 98 13.88 -12.61 -9.64
CA GLU A 98 13.76 -12.31 -11.06
C GLU A 98 12.58 -11.37 -11.33
N GLY A 99 12.81 -10.36 -12.17
CA GLY A 99 11.81 -9.32 -12.44
C GLY A 99 11.76 -8.18 -11.42
N GLY A 100 12.43 -8.32 -10.29
CA GLY A 100 12.54 -7.24 -9.29
C GLY A 100 13.43 -6.08 -9.73
N VAL A 101 13.47 -5.02 -8.93
CA VAL A 101 14.34 -3.86 -9.14
C VAL A 101 15.61 -4.05 -8.32
N PRO A 102 16.81 -4.02 -8.95
CA PRO A 102 18.05 -4.08 -8.20
C PRO A 102 18.14 -2.98 -7.14
N ILE A 103 18.56 -3.37 -5.93
CA ILE A 103 18.74 -2.41 -4.83
C ILE A 103 20.03 -1.64 -5.07
N PRO A 104 19.99 -0.29 -5.14
CA PRO A 104 21.20 0.52 -5.27
C PRO A 104 22.11 0.37 -4.03
N THR A 105 23.41 0.51 -4.21
CA THR A 105 24.39 0.50 -3.09
C THR A 105 24.10 1.62 -2.08
N ASP A 106 23.68 2.79 -2.58
CA ASP A 106 23.17 3.90 -1.79
C ASP A 106 21.78 4.25 -2.31
N ILE A 107 20.75 3.89 -1.54
CA ILE A 107 19.37 4.25 -1.89
C ILE A 107 19.20 5.76 -1.71
N GLY A 108 19.70 6.35 -0.61
CA GLY A 108 19.62 7.77 -0.30
C GLY A 108 18.22 8.34 -0.59
N PRO A 109 18.11 9.59 -1.03
CA PRO A 109 16.86 10.16 -1.54
C PRO A 109 16.60 9.74 -3.00
N ASN A 110 16.95 8.50 -3.38
CA ASN A 110 16.88 8.01 -4.77
C ASN A 110 15.44 7.71 -5.17
N GLU A 111 14.74 8.72 -5.62
CA GLU A 111 13.36 8.61 -6.11
C GLU A 111 13.24 7.61 -7.28
N VAL A 112 14.29 7.46 -8.10
CA VAL A 112 14.28 6.54 -9.27
C VAL A 112 14.07 5.09 -8.83
N TYR A 113 14.71 4.64 -7.74
CA TYR A 113 14.50 3.30 -7.21
C TYR A 113 13.04 3.09 -6.79
N TYR A 114 12.48 4.00 -6.00
CA TYR A 114 11.10 3.90 -5.52
C TYR A 114 10.07 4.02 -6.63
N ILE A 115 10.31 4.88 -7.62
CA ILE A 115 9.47 4.98 -8.82
C ILE A 115 9.47 3.64 -9.57
N SER A 116 10.66 3.07 -9.84
CA SER A 116 10.78 1.79 -10.56
C SER A 116 10.09 0.63 -9.83
N VAL A 117 10.24 0.55 -8.50
CA VAL A 117 9.52 -0.46 -7.69
C VAL A 117 8.00 -0.25 -7.78
N THR A 118 7.54 1.00 -7.65
CA THR A 118 6.12 1.33 -7.72
C THR A 118 5.52 0.95 -9.08
N GLU A 119 6.20 1.28 -10.18
CA GLU A 119 5.77 0.93 -11.53
C GLU A 119 5.69 -0.59 -11.73
N LYS A 120 6.68 -1.34 -11.26
CA LYS A 120 6.66 -2.79 -11.33
C LYS A 120 5.53 -3.40 -10.52
N LEU A 121 5.31 -2.94 -9.29
CA LEU A 121 4.17 -3.37 -8.48
C LEU A 121 2.84 -3.05 -9.19
N ASN A 122 2.69 -1.84 -9.75
CA ASN A 122 1.48 -1.48 -10.50
C ASN A 122 1.23 -2.35 -11.74
N SER A 123 2.28 -2.93 -12.32
CA SER A 123 2.18 -3.79 -13.51
C SER A 123 1.82 -5.24 -13.21
N LEU A 124 1.91 -5.68 -11.96
CA LEU A 124 1.57 -7.04 -11.58
C LEU A 124 0.06 -7.29 -11.64
N ALA A 125 -0.32 -8.48 -12.09
CA ALA A 125 -1.71 -8.93 -11.98
C ALA A 125 -2.13 -9.02 -10.50
N PRO A 126 -3.39 -8.72 -10.16
CA PRO A 126 -3.87 -8.77 -8.77
C PRO A 126 -3.63 -10.13 -8.08
N ASP A 127 -3.67 -11.22 -8.83
CA ASP A 127 -3.48 -12.59 -8.31
C ASP A 127 -2.00 -12.99 -8.17
N ALA A 128 -1.06 -12.14 -8.61
CA ALA A 128 0.36 -12.35 -8.36
C ALA A 128 0.76 -12.05 -6.90
N TYR A 129 -0.05 -11.32 -6.18
CA TYR A 129 0.17 -11.01 -4.76
C TYR A 129 -0.32 -12.14 -3.85
N VAL A 130 0.24 -12.24 -2.65
CA VAL A 130 -0.19 -13.21 -1.62
C VAL A 130 -0.41 -12.48 -0.29
N PRO A 131 -1.66 -12.44 0.21
CA PRO A 131 -2.92 -12.77 -0.46
C PRO A 131 -3.17 -11.95 -1.71
N SER A 132 -4.02 -12.42 -2.63
CA SER A 132 -4.32 -11.65 -3.83
C SER A 132 -4.99 -10.31 -3.51
N LEU A 133 -4.73 -9.28 -4.32
CA LEU A 133 -5.39 -7.98 -4.16
C LEU A 133 -6.92 -8.10 -4.26
N ASN A 134 -7.41 -9.00 -5.12
CA ASN A 134 -8.84 -9.24 -5.25
C ASN A 134 -9.45 -9.81 -3.96
N ALA A 135 -8.75 -10.72 -3.28
CA ALA A 135 -9.20 -11.27 -2.01
C ALA A 135 -9.22 -10.21 -0.90
N LEU A 136 -8.18 -9.37 -0.82
CA LEU A 136 -8.12 -8.29 0.16
C LEU A 136 -9.16 -7.20 -0.13
N ASP A 137 -9.35 -6.80 -1.39
CA ASP A 137 -10.41 -5.87 -1.78
C ASP A 137 -11.80 -6.45 -1.43
N ALA A 138 -12.03 -7.75 -1.66
CA ALA A 138 -13.29 -8.42 -1.28
C ALA A 138 -13.51 -8.43 0.24
N LEU A 139 -12.46 -8.61 1.04
CA LEU A 139 -12.53 -8.50 2.49
C LEU A 139 -12.97 -7.09 2.91
N ILE A 140 -12.38 -6.04 2.34
CA ILE A 140 -12.81 -4.64 2.60
C ILE A 140 -14.27 -4.44 2.20
N GLN A 141 -14.68 -4.92 1.03
CA GLN A 141 -16.05 -4.77 0.52
C GLN A 141 -17.09 -5.46 1.39
N SER A 142 -16.71 -6.49 2.15
CA SER A 142 -17.58 -7.20 3.08
C SER A 142 -17.87 -6.45 4.39
N ILE A 143 -17.11 -5.39 4.68
CA ILE A 143 -17.26 -4.63 5.94
C ILE A 143 -18.60 -3.90 5.96
N LEU A 144 -19.33 -4.09 7.05
CA LEU A 144 -20.51 -3.30 7.40
C LEU A 144 -20.28 -2.69 8.78
N VAL A 145 -20.25 -1.37 8.85
CA VAL A 145 -20.14 -0.66 10.13
C VAL A 145 -21.53 -0.40 10.69
N THR A 146 -21.79 -0.93 11.87
CA THR A 146 -23.08 -0.75 12.57
C THR A 146 -22.86 0.03 13.86
N ASN A 147 -23.86 0.80 14.27
CA ASN A 147 -23.87 1.39 15.60
C ASN A 147 -23.93 0.28 16.65
N PRO A 148 -23.21 0.42 17.77
CA PRO A 148 -23.33 -0.49 18.90
C PRO A 148 -24.71 -0.39 19.55
#